data_d2ab7e72ef4c5bd8fb578fd3c2f6c0a2
#
_entry.id   d2ab7e72ef4c5bd8fb578fd3c2f6c0a2
#
_cell.length_a   1.000
_cell.length_b   1.000
_cell.length_c   1.000
_cell.angle_alpha   90.00
_cell.angle_beta   90.00
_cell.angle_gamma   90.00
#
_symmetry.space_group_name_H-M   'P 1'
#
loop_
_entity.id
_entity.type
_entity.pdbx_description
1 polymer ?
#
loop_
_entity_poly.entity_id
_entity_poly.type
_entity_poly.pdbx_seq_one_letter_code
_entity_poly.pdbx_strand_id
1 'polypeptide(L)'
;MPAPRAQEAVTVSVFAQRFSATRRGARLARRLATHRLDLWDLPYGSPASDTVTLVVAELAANAVLHGRVPGRDFEVRLTYDRTAGLVRVEVSDTHPGHPELSDAAVRPSADADGGRGLLVVEAVADRWGVAGRTGPGKTVWAECAVRVPDGPRPVRA
;
A
#
# COMPACT_ATOMS: atom_id res chain seq x y z
N MET A 1 -8.17 43.15 14.74
CA MET A 1 -8.50 41.97 13.92
C MET A 1 -7.33 40.98 14.02
N PRO A 2 -7.53 39.82 14.62
CA PRO A 2 -6.51 38.82 14.54
C PRO A 2 -6.35 38.38 13.08
N ALA A 3 -5.10 38.27 12.62
CA ALA A 3 -4.81 37.71 11.32
C ALA A 3 -5.44 36.32 11.21
N PRO A 4 -6.01 35.92 10.06
CA PRO A 4 -6.48 34.57 9.89
C PRO A 4 -5.29 33.64 10.12
N ARG A 5 -5.44 32.71 11.06
CA ARG A 5 -4.46 31.63 11.18
C ARG A 5 -4.39 30.94 9.85
N ALA A 6 -3.21 30.92 9.25
CA ALA A 6 -2.97 30.10 8.09
C ALA A 6 -3.41 28.67 8.46
N GLN A 7 -4.40 28.13 7.75
CA GLN A 7 -4.71 26.72 7.88
C GLN A 7 -3.46 25.96 7.48
N GLU A 8 -2.89 25.27 8.45
CA GLU A 8 -1.80 24.35 8.12
C GLU A 8 -2.31 23.37 7.08
N ALA A 9 -1.67 23.36 5.93
CA ALA A 9 -2.02 22.44 4.87
C ALA A 9 -1.88 21.01 5.40
N VAL A 10 -2.90 20.17 5.17
CA VAL A 10 -2.85 18.76 5.52
C VAL A 10 -1.73 18.12 4.70
N THR A 11 -0.64 17.73 5.36
CA THR A 11 0.52 17.13 4.70
C THR A 11 0.44 15.61 4.64
N VAL A 12 -0.32 15.00 5.54
CA VAL A 12 -0.49 13.55 5.64
C VAL A 12 -1.96 13.20 5.51
N SER A 13 -2.27 12.29 4.58
CA SER A 13 -3.61 11.74 4.39
C SER A 13 -3.57 10.23 4.62
N VAL A 14 -4.59 9.71 5.29
CA VAL A 14 -4.70 8.29 5.62
C VAL A 14 -6.03 7.74 5.13
N PHE A 15 -5.99 6.56 4.54
CA PHE A 15 -7.15 5.75 4.21
C PHE A 15 -6.93 4.36 4.80
N ALA A 16 -7.94 3.82 5.48
CA ALA A 16 -7.90 2.47 6.00
C ALA A 16 -9.27 1.83 5.87
N GLN A 17 -9.30 0.60 5.37
CA GLN A 17 -10.54 -0.16 5.23
C GLN A 17 -10.27 -1.66 5.28
N ARG A 18 -11.23 -2.39 5.84
CA ARG A 18 -11.23 -3.85 5.84
C ARG A 18 -11.97 -4.39 4.63
N PHE A 19 -11.47 -5.51 4.12
CA PHE A 19 -12.02 -6.22 2.97
C PHE A 19 -12.10 -7.71 3.27
N SER A 20 -13.05 -8.39 2.67
CA SER A 20 -13.12 -9.85 2.78
C SER A 20 -11.88 -10.50 2.15
N ALA A 21 -11.38 -11.58 2.80
CA ALA A 21 -10.23 -12.32 2.29
C ALA A 21 -10.62 -13.23 1.11
N THR A 22 -11.09 -12.61 0.04
CA THR A 22 -11.54 -13.22 -1.21
C THR A 22 -10.94 -12.49 -2.41
N ARG A 23 -10.95 -13.12 -3.57
CA ARG A 23 -10.57 -12.45 -4.82
C ARG A 23 -11.38 -11.18 -5.08
N ARG A 24 -12.66 -11.21 -4.75
CA ARG A 24 -13.55 -10.04 -4.88
C ARG A 24 -13.11 -8.93 -3.93
N GLY A 25 -12.79 -9.27 -2.67
CA GLY A 25 -12.30 -8.32 -1.68
C GLY A 25 -10.98 -7.67 -2.12
N ALA A 26 -10.06 -8.47 -2.68
CA ALA A 26 -8.79 -7.95 -3.19
C ALA A 26 -9.00 -7.00 -4.39
N ARG A 27 -9.91 -7.32 -5.30
CA ARG A 27 -10.26 -6.43 -6.42
C ARG A 27 -10.88 -5.12 -5.95
N LEU A 28 -11.75 -5.19 -4.96
CA LEU A 28 -12.38 -4.01 -4.37
C LEU A 28 -11.33 -3.14 -3.68
N ALA A 29 -10.41 -3.74 -2.94
CA ALA A 29 -9.30 -3.02 -2.31
C ALA A 29 -8.48 -2.23 -3.33
N ARG A 30 -8.13 -2.84 -4.45
CA ARG A 30 -7.41 -2.18 -5.53
C ARG A 30 -8.19 -1.00 -6.11
N ARG A 31 -9.47 -1.17 -6.38
CA ARG A 31 -10.33 -0.11 -6.95
C ARG A 31 -10.47 1.06 -5.99
N LEU A 32 -10.72 0.79 -4.72
CA LEU A 32 -10.87 1.85 -3.73
C LEU A 32 -9.55 2.58 -3.47
N ALA A 33 -8.42 1.86 -3.48
CA ALA A 33 -7.11 2.48 -3.38
C ALA A 33 -6.86 3.44 -4.54
N THR A 34 -7.10 3.01 -5.77
CA THR A 34 -6.91 3.84 -6.97
C THR A 34 -7.80 5.09 -6.92
N HIS A 35 -9.03 4.93 -6.48
CA HIS A 35 -9.95 6.06 -6.31
C HIS A 35 -9.46 7.04 -5.22
N ARG A 36 -8.97 6.51 -4.12
CA ARG A 36 -8.44 7.35 -3.04
C ARG A 36 -7.20 8.13 -3.47
N LEU A 37 -6.32 7.50 -4.23
CA LEU A 37 -5.14 8.18 -4.79
C LEU A 37 -5.56 9.33 -5.71
N ASP A 38 -6.58 9.12 -6.54
CA ASP A 38 -7.13 10.17 -7.39
C ASP A 38 -7.63 11.37 -6.57
N LEU A 39 -8.34 11.10 -5.48
CA LEU A 39 -8.78 12.14 -4.55
C LEU A 39 -7.61 12.90 -3.88
N TRP A 40 -6.46 12.28 -3.79
CA TRP A 40 -5.25 12.86 -3.22
C TRP A 40 -4.33 13.52 -4.26
N ASP A 41 -4.85 13.83 -5.43
CA ASP A 41 -4.10 14.43 -6.54
C ASP A 41 -3.02 13.53 -7.14
N LEU A 42 -3.18 12.23 -6.98
CA LEU A 42 -2.43 11.21 -7.69
C LEU A 42 -3.36 10.55 -8.71
N PRO A 43 -3.54 11.19 -9.89
CA PRO A 43 -4.65 10.84 -10.78
C PRO A 43 -4.50 9.48 -11.44
N TYR A 44 -5.64 8.93 -11.85
CA TYR A 44 -5.70 7.70 -12.65
C TYR A 44 -4.74 7.79 -13.84
N GLY A 45 -4.00 6.71 -14.08
CA GLY A 45 -3.07 6.63 -15.18
C GLY A 45 -1.74 7.34 -14.96
N SER A 46 -1.57 8.06 -13.83
CA SER A 46 -0.25 8.59 -13.49
C SER A 46 0.71 7.47 -13.06
N PRO A 47 2.01 7.63 -13.29
CA PRO A 47 2.99 6.63 -12.85
C PRO A 47 2.90 6.32 -11.36
N ALA A 48 2.67 7.33 -10.53
CA ALA A 48 2.52 7.17 -9.09
C ALA A 48 1.29 6.32 -8.74
N SER A 49 0.13 6.63 -9.31
CA SER A 49 -1.09 5.86 -9.10
C SER A 49 -0.93 4.42 -9.57
N ASP A 50 -0.36 4.21 -10.74
CA ASP A 50 -0.15 2.87 -11.31
C ASP A 50 0.76 2.03 -10.43
N THR A 51 1.87 2.59 -9.93
CA THR A 51 2.80 1.89 -9.05
C THR A 51 2.15 1.51 -7.73
N VAL A 52 1.50 2.46 -7.05
CA VAL A 52 0.85 2.21 -5.75
C VAL A 52 -0.30 1.23 -5.91
N THR A 53 -1.10 1.36 -6.95
CA THR A 53 -2.21 0.44 -7.23
C THR A 53 -1.72 -0.99 -7.47
N LEU A 54 -0.62 -1.15 -8.19
CA LEU A 54 0.01 -2.46 -8.39
C LEU A 54 0.48 -3.07 -7.07
N VAL A 55 1.12 -2.28 -6.22
CA VAL A 55 1.54 -2.74 -4.89
C VAL A 55 0.34 -3.16 -4.04
N VAL A 56 -0.73 -2.38 -4.01
CA VAL A 56 -1.95 -2.75 -3.29
C VAL A 56 -2.52 -4.06 -3.82
N ALA A 57 -2.60 -4.22 -5.13
CA ALA A 57 -3.12 -5.43 -5.76
C ALA A 57 -2.31 -6.68 -5.35
N GLU A 58 -0.99 -6.58 -5.38
CA GLU A 58 -0.11 -7.69 -5.04
C GLU A 58 -0.15 -8.03 -3.54
N LEU A 59 -0.12 -7.04 -2.67
CA LEU A 59 -0.20 -7.27 -1.24
C LEU A 59 -1.58 -7.78 -0.81
N ALA A 60 -2.65 -7.31 -1.43
CA ALA A 60 -4.00 -7.82 -1.18
C ALA A 60 -4.15 -9.27 -1.66
N ALA A 61 -3.64 -9.58 -2.85
CA ALA A 61 -3.63 -10.96 -3.36
C ALA A 61 -2.84 -11.90 -2.44
N ASN A 62 -1.71 -11.44 -1.94
CA ASN A 62 -0.89 -12.18 -0.99
C ASN A 62 -1.65 -12.45 0.33
N ALA A 63 -2.37 -11.46 0.85
CA ALA A 63 -3.18 -11.61 2.05
C ALA A 63 -4.31 -12.64 1.85
N VAL A 64 -4.93 -12.66 0.68
CA VAL A 64 -5.98 -13.63 0.34
C VAL A 64 -5.41 -15.04 0.24
N LEU A 65 -4.25 -15.22 -0.37
CA LEU A 65 -3.63 -16.54 -0.55
C LEU A 65 -3.06 -17.12 0.74
N HIS A 66 -2.39 -16.30 1.53
CA HIS A 66 -1.63 -16.74 2.70
C HIS A 66 -2.28 -16.45 4.04
N GLY A 67 -3.14 -15.44 4.10
CA GLY A 67 -3.88 -15.07 5.30
C GLY A 67 -5.30 -15.66 5.35
N ARG A 68 -5.60 -16.63 4.49
CA ARG A 68 -6.95 -17.13 4.29
C ARG A 68 -7.45 -17.96 5.46
N VAL A 69 -8.14 -17.31 6.38
CA VAL A 69 -8.97 -17.94 7.39
C VAL A 69 -10.42 -17.62 7.06
N PRO A 70 -11.29 -18.63 6.89
CA PRO A 70 -12.70 -18.38 6.61
C PRO A 70 -13.30 -17.39 7.61
N GLY A 71 -14.02 -16.38 7.11
CA GLY A 71 -14.69 -15.37 7.93
C GLY A 71 -13.77 -14.27 8.48
N ARG A 72 -12.51 -14.21 8.10
CA ARG A 72 -11.61 -13.14 8.49
C ARG A 72 -11.32 -12.20 7.33
N ASP A 73 -11.17 -10.93 7.67
CA ASP A 73 -10.86 -9.86 6.73
C ASP A 73 -9.36 -9.56 6.73
N PHE A 74 -8.93 -8.83 5.72
CA PHE A 74 -7.65 -8.13 5.74
C PHE A 74 -7.89 -6.62 5.73
N GLU A 75 -6.94 -5.85 6.22
CA GLU A 75 -7.01 -4.39 6.21
C GLU A 75 -5.98 -3.82 5.25
N VAL A 76 -6.40 -2.85 4.46
CA VAL A 76 -5.51 -2.02 3.64
C VAL A 76 -5.45 -0.64 4.25
N ARG A 77 -4.25 -0.15 4.49
CA ARG A 77 -3.99 1.21 4.94
C ARG A 77 -3.07 1.90 3.94
N LEU A 78 -3.47 3.06 3.48
CA LEU A 78 -2.65 3.95 2.68
C LEU A 78 -2.33 5.19 3.49
N THR A 79 -1.07 5.59 3.49
CA THR A 79 -0.64 6.84 4.10
C THR A 79 0.14 7.63 3.06
N TYR A 80 -0.34 8.82 2.74
CA TYR A 80 0.32 9.72 1.81
C TYR A 80 0.92 10.89 2.57
N ASP A 81 2.23 10.97 2.59
CA ASP A 81 2.98 12.10 3.12
C ASP A 81 3.44 12.98 1.96
N ARG A 82 2.77 14.13 1.79
CA ARG A 82 3.05 15.06 0.69
C ARG A 82 4.40 15.74 0.85
N THR A 83 4.82 15.97 2.07
CA THR A 83 6.12 16.61 2.33
C THR A 83 7.26 15.69 1.93
N ALA A 84 7.16 14.42 2.28
CA ALA A 84 8.15 13.42 1.91
C ALA A 84 8.00 12.93 0.47
N GLY A 85 6.84 13.16 -0.16
CA GLY A 85 6.53 12.60 -1.48
C GLY A 85 6.48 11.07 -1.45
N LEU A 86 5.83 10.51 -0.43
CA LEU A 86 5.85 9.08 -0.15
C LEU A 86 4.44 8.56 0.12
N VAL A 87 4.09 7.45 -0.53
CA VAL A 87 2.91 6.66 -0.18
C VAL A 87 3.37 5.37 0.47
N ARG A 88 2.86 5.11 1.66
CA ARG A 88 3.05 3.83 2.36
C ARG A 88 1.78 3.01 2.23
N VAL A 89 1.94 1.78 1.79
CA VAL A 89 0.89 0.76 1.73
C VAL A 89 1.13 -0.25 2.82
N GLU A 90 0.12 -0.55 3.61
CA GLU A 90 0.16 -1.58 4.65
C GLU A 90 -1.04 -2.50 4.47
N VAL A 91 -0.77 -3.78 4.34
CA VAL A 91 -1.81 -4.80 4.27
C VAL A 91 -1.63 -5.76 5.44
N SER A 92 -2.63 -5.78 6.31
CA SER A 92 -2.61 -6.57 7.54
C SER A 92 -3.62 -7.70 7.46
N ASP A 93 -3.17 -8.90 7.72
CA ASP A 93 -4.05 -10.04 7.92
C ASP A 93 -4.18 -10.36 9.41
N THR A 94 -5.16 -11.17 9.77
CA THR A 94 -5.42 -11.57 11.15
C THR A 94 -5.16 -13.07 11.35
N HIS A 95 -4.39 -13.68 10.44
CA HIS A 95 -4.08 -15.10 10.53
C HIS A 95 -3.30 -15.40 11.81
N PRO A 96 -3.74 -16.36 12.65
CA PRO A 96 -3.09 -16.67 13.92
C PRO A 96 -1.77 -17.42 13.77
N GLY A 97 -1.43 -17.84 12.57
CA GLY A 97 -0.12 -18.40 12.29
C GLY A 97 0.95 -17.35 12.52
N HIS A 98 1.94 -17.66 13.33
CA HIS A 98 3.09 -16.79 13.41
C HIS A 98 3.62 -16.54 12.01
N PRO A 99 3.90 -15.28 11.67
CA PRO A 99 4.90 -15.09 10.66
C PRO A 99 6.19 -15.67 11.22
N GLU A 100 6.42 -16.95 11.03
CA GLU A 100 7.77 -17.48 11.05
C GLU A 100 8.47 -16.86 9.84
N LEU A 101 8.60 -15.58 9.92
CA LEU A 101 9.45 -14.85 9.03
C LEU A 101 10.84 -14.97 9.61
N SER A 102 11.35 -16.17 9.48
CA SER A 102 12.78 -16.29 9.28
C SER A 102 13.11 -15.37 8.11
N ASP A 103 14.20 -14.67 8.18
CA ASP A 103 14.71 -13.83 7.09
C ASP A 103 14.70 -14.57 5.73
N ALA A 104 14.72 -15.89 5.74
CA ALA A 104 14.60 -16.75 4.58
C ALA A 104 13.18 -16.76 3.96
N ALA A 105 12.12 -16.51 4.73
CA ALA A 105 10.76 -16.44 4.23
C ALA A 105 10.45 -15.08 3.58
N VAL A 106 11.29 -14.08 3.80
CA VAL A 106 11.16 -12.74 3.19
C VAL A 106 11.62 -12.76 1.74
N ARG A 107 12.40 -13.75 1.33
CA ARG A 107 12.73 -13.94 -0.08
C ARG A 107 11.72 -14.86 -0.73
N PRO A 108 10.88 -14.35 -1.64
CA PRO A 108 9.98 -15.20 -2.37
C PRO A 108 10.79 -16.22 -3.15
N SER A 109 10.53 -17.52 -2.92
CA SER A 109 11.05 -18.54 -3.82
C SER A 109 10.30 -18.41 -5.14
N ALA A 110 11.01 -18.43 -6.24
CA ALA A 110 10.44 -18.35 -7.59
C ALA A 110 9.42 -19.47 -7.90
N ASP A 111 9.39 -20.50 -7.07
CA ASP A 111 8.59 -21.71 -7.28
C ASP A 111 7.29 -21.74 -6.47
N ALA A 112 7.05 -20.78 -5.57
CA ALA A 112 5.81 -20.69 -4.81
C ALA A 112 4.82 -19.76 -5.52
N ASP A 113 3.61 -20.21 -5.74
CA ASP A 113 2.54 -19.43 -6.39
C ASP A 113 2.27 -18.08 -5.71
N GLY A 114 2.64 -17.93 -4.43
CA GLY A 114 2.57 -16.67 -3.69
C GLY A 114 3.84 -15.80 -3.73
N GLY A 115 4.95 -16.31 -4.27
CA GLY A 115 6.23 -15.60 -4.29
C GLY A 115 6.33 -14.53 -5.37
N ARG A 116 5.54 -14.62 -6.43
CA ARG A 116 5.56 -13.69 -7.57
C ARG A 116 5.08 -12.29 -7.19
N GLY A 117 4.07 -12.19 -6.34
CA GLY A 117 3.53 -10.90 -5.90
C GLY A 117 4.56 -10.07 -5.14
N LEU A 118 5.32 -10.69 -4.24
CA LEU A 118 6.38 -10.00 -3.50
C LEU A 118 7.57 -9.63 -4.38
N LEU A 119 7.86 -10.42 -5.43
CA LEU A 119 8.87 -10.06 -6.43
C LEU A 119 8.48 -8.79 -7.21
N VAL A 120 7.20 -8.65 -7.53
CA VAL A 120 6.68 -7.43 -8.17
C VAL A 120 6.82 -6.24 -7.23
N VAL A 121 6.44 -6.40 -5.96
CA VAL A 121 6.56 -5.34 -4.95
C VAL A 121 8.03 -4.93 -4.80
N GLU A 122 8.94 -5.88 -4.70
CA GLU A 122 10.38 -5.61 -4.62
C GLU A 122 10.89 -4.82 -5.83
N ALA A 123 10.37 -5.13 -7.02
CA ALA A 123 10.79 -4.46 -8.26
C ALA A 123 10.30 -3.02 -8.37
N VAL A 124 9.14 -2.68 -7.81
CA VAL A 124 8.49 -1.38 -8.03
C VAL A 124 8.45 -0.47 -6.81
N ALA A 125 8.51 -1.03 -5.60
CA ALA A 125 8.55 -0.26 -4.37
C ALA A 125 10.00 0.15 -4.05
N ASP A 126 10.15 1.30 -3.42
CA ASP A 126 11.47 1.77 -2.97
C ASP A 126 11.94 1.00 -1.74
N ARG A 127 11.01 0.64 -0.88
CA ARG A 127 11.26 -0.16 0.32
C ARG A 127 10.03 -1.03 0.59
N TRP A 128 10.25 -2.19 1.16
CA TRP A 128 9.16 -3.05 1.63
C TRP A 128 9.65 -3.96 2.76
N GLY A 129 8.73 -4.51 3.49
CA GLY A 129 9.05 -5.43 4.57
C GLY A 129 7.81 -6.04 5.21
N VAL A 130 8.05 -6.80 6.25
CA VAL A 130 7.00 -7.43 7.02
C VAL A 130 7.19 -7.05 8.48
N ALA A 131 6.10 -6.62 9.12
CA ALA A 131 6.09 -6.25 10.52
C ALA A 131 5.14 -7.18 11.31
N GLY A 132 5.53 -7.48 12.54
CA GLY A 132 4.62 -8.12 13.48
C GLY A 132 3.50 -7.16 13.90
N ARG A 133 2.33 -7.71 14.22
CA ARG A 133 1.24 -6.97 14.85
C ARG A 133 1.22 -7.23 16.35
N THR A 134 0.65 -6.28 17.09
CA THR A 134 0.15 -6.57 18.44
C THR A 134 -1.09 -7.46 18.27
N GLY A 135 -0.98 -8.74 18.64
CA GLY A 135 -2.02 -9.74 18.40
C GLY A 135 -1.73 -10.66 17.23
N PRO A 136 -2.67 -11.52 16.83
CA PRO A 136 -2.48 -12.44 15.71
C PRO A 136 -2.38 -11.71 14.36
N GLY A 137 -1.54 -12.23 13.48
CA GLY A 137 -1.39 -11.73 12.13
C GLY A 137 -0.09 -11.00 11.88
N LYS A 138 0.04 -10.51 10.66
CA LYS A 138 1.21 -9.79 10.18
C LYS A 138 0.77 -8.60 9.33
N THR A 139 1.66 -7.64 9.21
CA THR A 139 1.52 -6.52 8.27
C THR A 139 2.64 -6.59 7.25
N VAL A 140 2.28 -6.68 5.98
CA VAL A 140 3.21 -6.49 4.88
C VAL A 140 3.08 -5.04 4.42
N TRP A 141 4.18 -4.34 4.32
CA TRP A 141 4.18 -2.93 3.98
C TRP A 141 5.13 -2.64 2.82
N ALA A 142 4.85 -1.58 2.11
CA ALA A 142 5.70 -1.06 1.05
C ALA A 142 5.64 0.46 1.03
N GLU A 143 6.74 1.08 0.67
CA GLU A 143 6.85 2.53 0.50
C GLU A 143 7.22 2.84 -0.94
N CYS A 144 6.46 3.74 -1.54
CA CYS A 144 6.64 4.17 -2.92
C CYS A 144 6.85 5.67 -2.95
N ALA A 145 7.98 6.10 -3.49
CA ALA A 145 8.21 7.51 -3.76
C ALA A 145 7.25 7.95 -4.87
N VAL A 146 6.47 8.98 -4.61
CA VAL A 146 5.56 9.57 -5.57
C VAL A 146 6.01 11.00 -5.79
N ARG A 147 6.54 11.27 -6.97
CA ARG A 147 6.87 12.65 -7.32
C ARG A 147 5.58 13.34 -7.72
N VAL A 148 5.17 14.31 -6.91
CA VAL A 148 4.25 15.31 -7.41
C VAL A 148 4.97 16.02 -8.54
N PRO A 149 4.38 16.09 -9.75
CA PRO A 149 4.98 16.92 -10.77
C PRO A 149 5.17 18.31 -10.17
N ASP A 150 6.39 18.73 -10.01
CA ASP A 150 6.67 20.14 -9.80
C ASP A 150 5.85 20.91 -10.83
N GLY A 151 5.21 21.97 -10.39
CA GLY A 151 4.41 22.80 -11.27
C GLY A 151 5.12 23.09 -12.58
N PRO A 152 4.47 23.68 -13.55
CA PRO A 152 4.93 23.71 -14.95
C PRO A 152 6.43 23.99 -15.02
N ARG A 153 7.16 23.05 -15.59
CA ARG A 153 8.59 23.21 -15.78
C ARG A 153 8.80 24.53 -16.51
N PRO A 154 9.69 25.39 -16.02
CA PRO A 154 10.02 26.58 -16.78
C PRO A 154 10.45 26.12 -18.16
N VAL A 155 9.77 26.63 -19.15
CA VAL A 155 10.16 26.41 -20.55
C VAL A 155 11.58 26.90 -20.67
N ARG A 156 12.48 25.99 -20.93
CA ARG A 156 13.84 26.42 -21.31
C ARG A 156 13.74 27.23 -22.59
N ALA A 157 14.04 28.46 -22.43
CA ALA A 157 14.22 29.32 -23.59
C ALA A 157 15.37 28.80 -24.46
#